data_e7ec66999feb392966ac807ee77e6e48
#
_entry.id   e7ec66999feb392966ac807ee77e6e48
#
_cell.length_a   1.000
_cell.length_b   1.000
_cell.length_c   1.000
_cell.angle_alpha   90.00
_cell.angle_beta   90.00
_cell.angle_gamma   90.00
#
_symmetry.space_group_name_H-M   'P 1'
#
loop_
_entity.id
_entity.type
_entity.pdbx_description
1 polymer ?
#
loop_
_entity_poly.entity_id
_entity_poly.type
_entity_poly.pdbx_seq_one_letter_code
_entity_poly.pdbx_strand_id
1 'polypeptide(L)'
;MDLKTDTKDTTAKTPENRIKELRDIINYHNYKYYIEDNPEISDYEYDMLLRELENLEKENPHLITPDSPTQRVGGKPLEGFEKVIHVIPMQSLNDVFDKDELYAFDARVKQALGSNVEYVVEKKIDGLSVSLEYENGKFVRGSTRGDGVIGEDVTLNLKTIKSIPLVLKESISHLEVRGEVFMSKKDFIRLNELQEEAELPLFANPRNAAAGSLRQLDSRITAS
;
A
#
# COMPACT_ATOMS: atom_id res chain seq x y z
N MET A 1 -17.78 -61.71 -1.98
CA MET A 1 -16.93 -61.26 -0.86
C MET A 1 -16.14 -60.08 -1.38
N ASP A 2 -16.86 -58.94 -1.43
CA ASP A 2 -16.36 -57.69 -2.04
C ASP A 2 -15.73 -56.82 -0.99
N LEU A 3 -14.42 -56.72 -1.03
CA LEU A 3 -13.66 -55.77 -0.25
C LEU A 3 -13.75 -54.38 -0.92
N LYS A 4 -14.70 -53.55 -0.45
CA LYS A 4 -14.67 -52.12 -0.70
C LYS A 4 -13.51 -51.52 0.10
N THR A 5 -12.46 -51.16 -0.57
CA THR A 5 -11.41 -50.29 -0.06
C THR A 5 -11.95 -48.86 -0.06
N ASP A 6 -12.42 -48.42 1.11
CA ASP A 6 -12.62 -46.99 1.40
C ASP A 6 -11.24 -46.33 1.42
N THR A 7 -10.86 -45.68 0.32
CA THR A 7 -9.77 -44.72 0.31
C THR A 7 -10.30 -43.44 0.96
N LYS A 8 -10.14 -43.33 2.28
CA LYS A 8 -10.22 -42.03 2.97
C LYS A 8 -9.14 -41.13 2.38
N ASP A 9 -9.60 -40.15 1.63
CA ASP A 9 -8.80 -38.99 1.20
C ASP A 9 -8.43 -38.18 2.44
N THR A 10 -7.36 -38.56 3.13
CA THR A 10 -6.73 -37.84 4.23
C THR A 10 -5.52 -37.09 3.69
N THR A 11 -5.74 -36.11 2.83
CA THR A 11 -4.79 -35.03 2.67
C THR A 11 -4.94 -34.13 3.89
N ALA A 12 -4.35 -34.53 5.03
CA ALA A 12 -4.11 -33.63 6.14
C ALA A 12 -3.32 -32.44 5.58
N LYS A 13 -3.95 -31.25 5.47
CA LYS A 13 -3.30 -30.05 4.96
C LYS A 13 -2.12 -29.78 5.88
N THR A 14 -0.90 -29.87 5.37
CA THR A 14 0.28 -29.50 6.15
C THR A 14 0.19 -28.02 6.55
N PRO A 15 0.82 -27.58 7.66
CA PRO A 15 0.83 -26.18 8.05
C PRO A 15 1.27 -25.26 6.90
N GLU A 16 2.25 -25.67 6.10
CA GLU A 16 2.72 -24.92 4.92
C GLU A 16 1.61 -24.68 3.91
N ASN A 17 0.86 -25.73 3.57
CA ASN A 17 -0.22 -25.63 2.61
C ASN A 17 -1.37 -24.77 3.14
N ARG A 18 -1.68 -24.87 4.43
CA ARG A 18 -2.74 -24.07 5.04
C ARG A 18 -2.34 -22.60 5.15
N ILE A 19 -1.11 -22.29 5.54
CA ILE A 19 -0.55 -20.93 5.55
C ILE A 19 -0.63 -20.30 4.16
N LYS A 20 -0.22 -21.03 3.13
CA LYS A 20 -0.30 -20.54 1.74
C LYS A 20 -1.75 -20.25 1.33
N GLU A 21 -2.66 -21.18 1.57
CA GLU A 21 -4.09 -21.02 1.27
C GLU A 21 -4.68 -19.80 1.99
N LEU A 22 -4.38 -19.59 3.27
CA LEU A 22 -4.85 -18.45 4.04
C LEU A 22 -4.31 -17.12 3.50
N ARG A 23 -3.04 -17.06 3.12
CA ARG A 23 -2.46 -15.86 2.50
C ARG A 23 -3.15 -15.52 1.18
N ASP A 24 -3.42 -16.53 0.35
CA ASP A 24 -4.11 -16.33 -0.92
C ASP A 24 -5.55 -15.82 -0.69
N ILE A 25 -6.29 -16.42 0.24
CA ILE A 25 -7.66 -16.00 0.60
C ILE A 25 -7.67 -14.58 1.19
N ILE A 26 -6.79 -14.27 2.14
CA ILE A 26 -6.73 -12.95 2.77
C ILE A 26 -6.35 -11.87 1.75
N ASN A 27 -5.38 -12.15 0.87
CA ASN A 27 -5.00 -11.22 -0.20
C ASN A 27 -6.14 -11.00 -1.20
N TYR A 28 -6.91 -12.04 -1.53
CA TYR A 28 -8.10 -11.94 -2.37
C TYR A 28 -9.16 -11.02 -1.73
N HIS A 29 -9.48 -11.21 -0.45
CA HIS A 29 -10.48 -10.38 0.25
C HIS A 29 -9.97 -8.95 0.49
N ASN A 30 -8.67 -8.74 0.71
CA ASN A 30 -8.08 -7.40 0.72
C ASN A 30 -8.29 -6.69 -0.62
N TYR A 31 -8.05 -7.39 -1.73
CA TYR A 31 -8.28 -6.84 -3.06
C TYR A 31 -9.76 -6.47 -3.29
N LYS A 32 -10.68 -7.36 -2.92
CA LYS A 32 -12.12 -7.14 -3.02
C LYS A 32 -12.56 -5.92 -2.20
N TYR A 33 -12.09 -5.80 -0.97
CA TYR A 33 -12.46 -4.74 -0.06
C TYR A 33 -11.84 -3.39 -0.44
N TYR A 34 -10.49 -3.34 -0.60
CA TYR A 34 -9.76 -2.07 -0.74
C TYR A 34 -9.61 -1.57 -2.17
N ILE A 35 -9.75 -2.42 -3.18
CA ILE A 35 -9.57 -2.06 -4.58
C ILE A 35 -10.88 -2.08 -5.37
N GLU A 36 -11.71 -3.12 -5.17
CA GLU A 36 -12.97 -3.25 -5.89
C GLU A 36 -14.16 -2.62 -5.13
N ASP A 37 -13.99 -2.19 -3.87
CA ASP A 37 -15.06 -1.70 -2.99
C ASP A 37 -16.28 -2.65 -2.97
N ASN A 38 -16.00 -3.94 -2.99
CA ASN A 38 -16.99 -5.02 -3.09
C ASN A 38 -16.64 -6.18 -2.14
N PRO A 39 -16.79 -6.00 -0.80
CA PRO A 39 -16.50 -7.04 0.17
C PRO A 39 -17.43 -8.25 -0.01
N GLU A 40 -16.87 -9.47 0.01
CA GLU A 40 -17.59 -10.72 -0.13
C GLU A 40 -17.73 -11.47 1.20
N ILE A 41 -17.00 -11.06 2.23
CA ILE A 41 -17.09 -11.59 3.60
C ILE A 41 -17.25 -10.45 4.59
N SER A 42 -17.76 -10.76 5.79
CA SER A 42 -17.84 -9.81 6.89
C SER A 42 -16.47 -9.53 7.52
N ASP A 43 -16.34 -8.41 8.24
CA ASP A 43 -15.12 -8.08 8.99
C ASP A 43 -14.77 -9.20 9.99
N TYR A 44 -15.77 -9.80 10.63
CA TYR A 44 -15.56 -10.92 11.56
C TYR A 44 -14.95 -12.15 10.86
N GLU A 45 -15.46 -12.52 9.69
CA GLU A 45 -14.91 -13.66 8.92
C GLU A 45 -13.47 -13.37 8.48
N TYR A 46 -13.20 -12.14 8.04
CA TYR A 46 -11.84 -11.72 7.69
C TYR A 46 -10.90 -11.79 8.89
N ASP A 47 -11.29 -11.29 10.06
CA ASP A 47 -10.50 -11.33 11.29
C ASP A 47 -10.21 -12.76 11.74
N MET A 48 -11.16 -13.67 11.57
CA MET A 48 -10.95 -15.10 11.87
C MET A 48 -9.90 -15.75 10.96
N LEU A 49 -9.90 -15.43 9.66
CA LEU A 49 -8.88 -15.90 8.72
C LEU A 49 -7.50 -15.36 9.09
N LEU A 50 -7.41 -14.08 9.40
CA LEU A 50 -6.15 -13.45 9.79
C LEU A 50 -5.61 -14.04 11.11
N ARG A 51 -6.46 -14.25 12.09
CA ARG A 51 -6.11 -14.88 13.37
C ARG A 51 -5.63 -16.32 13.21
N GLU A 52 -6.26 -17.10 12.32
CA GLU A 52 -5.81 -18.45 11.99
C GLU A 52 -4.40 -18.42 11.40
N LEU A 53 -4.14 -17.51 10.46
CA LEU A 53 -2.83 -17.33 9.86
C LEU A 53 -1.77 -16.93 10.90
N GLU A 54 -2.07 -15.96 11.77
CA GLU A 54 -1.18 -15.53 12.85
C GLU A 54 -0.79 -16.68 13.78
N ASN A 55 -1.76 -17.52 14.17
CA ASN A 55 -1.51 -18.67 15.06
C ASN A 55 -0.61 -19.70 14.37
N LEU A 56 -0.89 -20.04 13.10
CA LEU A 56 -0.09 -21.00 12.34
C LEU A 56 1.34 -20.49 12.11
N GLU A 57 1.51 -19.21 11.81
CA GLU A 57 2.84 -18.60 11.65
C GLU A 57 3.60 -18.53 12.98
N LYS A 58 2.91 -18.28 14.10
CA LYS A 58 3.50 -18.31 15.45
C LYS A 58 3.99 -19.71 15.84
N GLU A 59 3.24 -20.74 15.48
CA GLU A 59 3.62 -22.15 15.71
C GLU A 59 4.73 -22.60 14.75
N ASN A 60 4.86 -21.96 13.58
CA ASN A 60 5.82 -22.30 12.53
C ASN A 60 6.61 -21.06 12.06
N PRO A 61 7.48 -20.46 12.90
CA PRO A 61 8.15 -19.19 12.59
C PRO A 61 9.03 -19.22 11.34
N HIS A 62 9.51 -20.40 10.92
CA HIS A 62 10.31 -20.57 9.71
C HIS A 62 9.49 -20.43 8.41
N LEU A 63 8.15 -20.44 8.51
CA LEU A 63 7.24 -20.25 7.38
C LEU A 63 6.80 -18.78 7.21
N ILE A 64 7.15 -17.90 8.14
CA ILE A 64 6.85 -16.46 8.02
C ILE A 64 7.64 -15.88 6.84
N THR A 65 6.95 -15.15 5.96
CA THR A 65 7.57 -14.43 4.86
C THR A 65 7.27 -12.93 4.95
N PRO A 66 8.16 -12.05 4.46
CA PRO A 66 7.97 -10.59 4.55
C PRO A 66 6.72 -10.07 3.82
N ASP A 67 6.18 -10.85 2.90
CA ASP A 67 4.99 -10.58 2.10
C ASP A 67 3.70 -11.16 2.72
N SER A 68 3.77 -11.78 3.90
CA SER A 68 2.58 -12.24 4.61
C SER A 68 1.68 -11.09 5.03
N PRO A 69 0.35 -11.21 4.92
CA PRO A 69 -0.60 -10.24 5.47
C PRO A 69 -0.37 -9.92 6.96
N THR A 70 0.13 -10.86 7.74
CA THR A 70 0.48 -10.68 9.16
C THR A 70 1.68 -9.76 9.39
N GLN A 71 2.50 -9.55 8.36
CA GLN A 71 3.71 -8.70 8.42
C GLN A 71 3.47 -7.26 7.98
N ARG A 72 2.19 -6.84 7.81
CA ARG A 72 1.86 -5.46 7.44
C ARG A 72 2.19 -4.46 8.54
N VAL A 73 1.95 -4.83 9.78
CA VAL A 73 2.20 -3.98 10.94
C VAL A 73 3.19 -4.70 11.85
N GLY A 74 4.34 -4.08 12.10
CA GLY A 74 5.34 -4.69 12.96
C GLY A 74 6.74 -4.14 12.71
N GLY A 75 7.69 -4.74 13.39
CA GLY A 75 9.09 -4.31 13.38
C GLY A 75 9.45 -3.49 14.62
N LYS A 76 10.73 -3.25 14.79
CA LYS A 76 11.24 -2.32 15.82
C LYS A 76 11.14 -0.89 15.28
N PRO A 77 10.87 0.11 16.14
CA PRO A 77 11.00 1.52 15.74
C PRO A 77 12.37 1.77 15.11
N LEU A 78 12.38 2.56 14.05
CA LEU A 78 13.61 2.94 13.34
C LEU A 78 14.33 4.05 14.11
N GLU A 79 15.65 4.11 14.01
CA GLU A 79 16.45 5.25 14.53
C GLU A 79 16.43 6.43 13.54
N GLY A 80 16.06 6.19 12.28
CA GLY A 80 15.93 7.16 11.20
C GLY A 80 15.52 6.48 9.90
N PHE A 81 15.29 7.27 8.87
CA PHE A 81 14.96 6.77 7.54
C PHE A 81 16.22 6.71 6.67
N GLU A 82 16.43 5.55 6.03
CA GLU A 82 17.48 5.41 5.03
C GLU A 82 17.14 6.25 3.79
N LYS A 83 18.18 6.69 3.08
CA LYS A 83 18.02 7.45 1.83
C LYS A 83 17.91 6.49 0.66
N VAL A 84 16.95 6.78 -0.22
CA VAL A 84 16.69 6.04 -1.46
C VAL A 84 16.93 6.95 -2.65
N ILE A 85 17.83 6.56 -3.56
CA ILE A 85 18.05 7.26 -4.82
C ILE A 85 17.07 6.70 -5.85
N HIS A 86 16.23 7.57 -6.43
CA HIS A 86 15.30 7.18 -7.48
C HIS A 86 16.04 6.90 -8.79
N VAL A 87 15.84 5.71 -9.37
CA VAL A 87 16.42 5.33 -10.68
C VAL A 87 15.92 6.28 -11.77
N ILE A 88 14.63 6.61 -11.73
CA ILE A 88 14.02 7.62 -12.58
C ILE A 88 13.55 8.76 -11.67
N PRO A 89 14.02 10.01 -11.85
CA PRO A 89 13.61 11.12 -11.00
C PRO A 89 12.09 11.31 -10.93
N MET A 90 11.58 11.63 -9.76
CA MET A 90 10.17 11.93 -9.50
C MET A 90 9.90 13.41 -9.75
N GLN A 91 9.60 13.75 -10.98
CA GLN A 91 9.35 15.14 -11.39
C GLN A 91 8.02 15.67 -10.83
N SER A 92 7.96 16.98 -10.56
CA SER A 92 6.72 17.68 -10.28
C SER A 92 5.98 18.04 -11.57
N LEU A 93 4.65 18.13 -11.47
CA LEU A 93 3.82 18.71 -12.53
C LEU A 93 3.91 20.23 -12.48
N ASN A 94 3.84 20.87 -13.66
CA ASN A 94 3.70 22.31 -13.73
C ASN A 94 2.26 22.71 -13.42
N ASP A 95 2.11 23.83 -12.72
CA ASP A 95 0.81 24.41 -12.44
C ASP A 95 0.32 25.25 -13.62
N VAL A 96 -1.00 25.33 -13.76
CA VAL A 96 -1.72 26.18 -14.72
C VAL A 96 -2.79 26.93 -13.92
N PHE A 97 -2.78 28.26 -13.97
CA PHE A 97 -3.62 29.11 -13.13
C PHE A 97 -4.82 29.72 -13.90
N ASP A 98 -4.74 29.80 -15.24
CA ASP A 98 -5.79 30.37 -16.07
C ASP A 98 -5.98 29.61 -17.40
N LYS A 99 -6.96 30.08 -18.18
CA LYS A 99 -7.29 29.47 -19.47
C LYS A 99 -6.22 29.70 -20.53
N ASP A 100 -5.54 30.82 -20.50
CA ASP A 100 -4.53 31.18 -21.50
C ASP A 100 -3.30 30.28 -21.32
N GLU A 101 -2.91 30.00 -20.09
CA GLU A 101 -1.85 29.01 -19.75
C GLU A 101 -2.24 27.59 -20.18
N LEU A 102 -3.52 27.20 -20.02
CA LEU A 102 -4.02 25.90 -20.47
C LEU A 102 -3.97 25.79 -21.99
N TYR A 103 -4.38 26.84 -22.73
CA TYR A 103 -4.25 26.87 -24.17
C TYR A 103 -2.79 26.86 -24.64
N ALA A 104 -1.92 27.57 -23.92
CA ALA A 104 -0.49 27.55 -24.21
C ALA A 104 0.11 26.15 -23.99
N PHE A 105 -0.33 25.40 -22.95
CA PHE A 105 0.05 24.01 -22.74
C PHE A 105 -0.42 23.13 -23.92
N ASP A 106 -1.68 23.19 -24.32
CA ASP A 106 -2.24 22.44 -25.46
C ASP A 106 -1.47 22.74 -26.75
N ALA A 107 -1.17 24.01 -27.01
CA ALA A 107 -0.40 24.41 -28.18
C ALA A 107 1.02 23.81 -28.20
N ARG A 108 1.72 23.80 -27.07
CA ARG A 108 3.05 23.16 -26.96
C ARG A 108 2.99 21.66 -27.20
N VAL A 109 1.98 20.98 -26.64
CA VAL A 109 1.80 19.53 -26.83
C VAL A 109 1.51 19.21 -28.31
N LYS A 110 0.60 19.94 -28.94
CA LYS A 110 0.29 19.78 -30.37
C LYS A 110 1.49 20.05 -31.26
N GLN A 111 2.27 21.06 -30.95
CA GLN A 111 3.51 21.37 -31.68
C GLN A 111 4.54 20.24 -31.55
N ALA A 112 4.70 19.69 -30.36
CA ALA A 112 5.65 18.61 -30.10
C ALA A 112 5.27 17.28 -30.78
N LEU A 113 3.98 16.97 -30.84
CA LEU A 113 3.47 15.71 -31.39
C LEU A 113 3.05 15.81 -32.87
N GLY A 114 2.90 17.03 -33.41
CA GLY A 114 2.50 17.27 -34.80
C GLY A 114 1.06 16.84 -35.16
N SER A 115 0.20 16.64 -34.15
CA SER A 115 -1.17 16.17 -34.33
C SER A 115 -2.10 16.66 -33.22
N ASN A 116 -3.42 16.47 -33.44
CA ASN A 116 -4.40 16.64 -32.37
C ASN A 116 -4.20 15.54 -31.30
N VAL A 117 -4.39 15.92 -30.03
CA VAL A 117 -4.17 15.07 -28.85
C VAL A 117 -5.47 14.95 -28.08
N GLU A 118 -5.76 13.76 -27.64
CA GLU A 118 -6.82 13.49 -26.65
C GLU A 118 -6.25 13.60 -25.24
N TYR A 119 -7.03 14.19 -24.33
CA TYR A 119 -6.65 14.39 -22.95
C TYR A 119 -7.55 13.59 -22.01
N VAL A 120 -6.93 12.99 -20.99
CA VAL A 120 -7.62 12.47 -19.81
C VAL A 120 -7.49 13.51 -18.70
N VAL A 121 -8.61 13.87 -18.08
CA VAL A 121 -8.66 14.83 -16.96
C VAL A 121 -8.92 14.07 -15.68
N GLU A 122 -8.01 14.19 -14.73
CA GLU A 122 -8.08 13.52 -13.45
C GLU A 122 -7.97 14.51 -12.29
N LYS A 123 -8.48 14.12 -11.12
CA LYS A 123 -8.27 14.91 -9.89
C LYS A 123 -6.80 14.82 -9.48
N LYS A 124 -6.16 15.98 -9.27
CA LYS A 124 -4.85 16.03 -8.64
C LYS A 124 -5.03 15.84 -7.12
N ILE A 125 -4.76 14.62 -6.67
CA ILE A 125 -4.83 14.31 -5.24
C ILE A 125 -3.73 15.06 -4.50
N ASP A 126 -4.06 15.61 -3.34
CA ASP A 126 -3.14 16.36 -2.47
C ASP A 126 -2.73 15.50 -1.27
N GLY A 127 -1.48 15.09 -1.25
CA GLY A 127 -0.92 14.20 -0.24
C GLY A 127 0.60 14.16 -0.27
N LEU A 128 1.19 12.99 -0.04
CA LEU A 128 2.63 12.74 -0.10
C LEU A 128 2.93 11.77 -1.24
N SER A 129 3.73 12.22 -2.20
CA SER A 129 4.13 11.39 -3.34
C SER A 129 5.09 10.29 -2.91
N VAL A 130 4.83 9.08 -3.37
CA VAL A 130 5.61 7.88 -3.06
C VAL A 130 5.90 7.06 -4.31
N SER A 131 7.00 6.31 -4.27
CA SER A 131 7.35 5.27 -5.20
C SER A 131 7.24 3.91 -4.50
N LEU A 132 6.60 2.94 -5.16
CA LEU A 132 6.42 1.57 -4.69
C LEU A 132 7.17 0.65 -5.65
N GLU A 133 8.11 -0.13 -5.15
CA GLU A 133 8.89 -1.07 -5.93
C GLU A 133 8.44 -2.50 -5.65
N TYR A 134 8.24 -3.24 -6.73
CA TYR A 134 7.87 -4.65 -6.70
C TYR A 134 8.91 -5.46 -7.46
N GLU A 135 9.34 -6.59 -6.89
CA GLU A 135 10.18 -7.59 -7.53
C GLU A 135 9.46 -8.94 -7.56
N ASN A 136 9.38 -9.54 -8.74
CA ASN A 136 8.66 -10.78 -8.94
C ASN A 136 7.22 -10.75 -8.38
N GLY A 137 6.57 -9.60 -8.54
CA GLY A 137 5.22 -9.35 -8.06
C GLY A 137 5.10 -9.09 -6.56
N LYS A 138 6.18 -9.02 -5.78
CA LYS A 138 6.18 -8.77 -4.34
C LYS A 138 6.65 -7.37 -4.02
N PHE A 139 5.96 -6.67 -3.11
CA PHE A 139 6.36 -5.37 -2.61
C PHE A 139 7.66 -5.47 -1.81
N VAL A 140 8.73 -4.84 -2.30
CA VAL A 140 10.06 -4.91 -1.69
C VAL A 140 10.47 -3.59 -1.06
N ARG A 141 10.10 -2.44 -1.64
CA ARG A 141 10.49 -1.14 -1.13
C ARG A 141 9.48 -0.07 -1.46
N GLY A 142 9.31 0.87 -0.52
CA GLY A 142 8.55 2.08 -0.75
C GLY A 142 9.29 3.30 -0.24
N SER A 143 9.32 4.36 -1.02
CA SER A 143 10.05 5.59 -0.70
C SER A 143 9.25 6.86 -0.95
N THR A 144 9.53 7.91 -0.20
CA THR A 144 8.99 9.24 -0.47
C THR A 144 9.67 9.85 -1.68
N ARG A 145 9.02 10.83 -2.32
CA ARG A 145 9.63 11.58 -3.43
C ARG A 145 10.90 12.32 -3.01
N GLY A 146 10.93 12.87 -1.77
CA GLY A 146 12.00 13.76 -1.33
C GLY A 146 12.14 14.98 -2.23
N ASP A 147 13.35 15.27 -2.67
CA ASP A 147 13.66 16.34 -3.63
C ASP A 147 13.42 15.95 -5.10
N GLY A 148 12.95 14.73 -5.33
CA GLY A 148 12.73 14.14 -6.64
C GLY A 148 13.87 13.26 -7.13
N VAL A 149 15.05 13.33 -6.53
CA VAL A 149 16.22 12.48 -6.82
C VAL A 149 16.50 11.56 -5.65
N ILE A 150 16.38 12.06 -4.42
CA ILE A 150 16.62 11.31 -3.18
C ILE A 150 15.38 11.40 -2.30
N GLY A 151 14.82 10.26 -1.96
CA GLY A 151 13.72 10.09 -1.02
C GLY A 151 14.16 9.44 0.29
N GLU A 152 13.17 9.09 1.12
CA GLU A 152 13.34 8.35 2.37
C GLU A 152 12.65 7.00 2.25
N ASP A 153 13.30 5.92 2.73
CA ASP A 153 12.69 4.59 2.81
C ASP A 153 11.59 4.59 3.89
N VAL A 154 10.35 4.43 3.45
CA VAL A 154 9.17 4.35 4.31
C VAL A 154 8.42 3.03 4.12
N THR A 155 9.14 1.99 3.72
CA THR A 155 8.60 0.66 3.38
C THR A 155 7.70 0.11 4.48
N LEU A 156 8.15 0.16 5.74
CA LEU A 156 7.37 -0.37 6.87
C LEU A 156 6.06 0.39 7.06
N ASN A 157 6.08 1.69 6.86
CA ASN A 157 4.89 2.55 7.00
C ASN A 157 3.91 2.31 5.83
N LEU A 158 4.42 2.23 4.60
CA LEU A 158 3.58 1.94 3.42
C LEU A 158 2.93 0.55 3.48
N LYS A 159 3.58 -0.44 4.10
CA LYS A 159 2.97 -1.76 4.32
C LYS A 159 1.71 -1.70 5.18
N THR A 160 1.56 -0.71 6.05
CA THR A 160 0.36 -0.55 6.89
C THR A 160 -0.85 -0.10 6.09
N ILE A 161 -0.66 0.52 4.91
CA ILE A 161 -1.73 0.96 4.02
C ILE A 161 -2.34 -0.25 3.33
N LYS A 162 -3.54 -0.63 3.73
CA LYS A 162 -4.19 -1.87 3.30
C LYS A 162 -4.55 -1.90 1.80
N SER A 163 -4.76 -0.74 1.17
CA SER A 163 -4.96 -0.63 -0.28
C SER A 163 -3.69 -0.86 -1.11
N ILE A 164 -2.50 -0.87 -0.51
CA ILE A 164 -1.26 -1.26 -1.20
C ILE A 164 -1.13 -2.78 -1.16
N PRO A 165 -1.19 -3.49 -2.30
CA PRO A 165 -1.01 -4.93 -2.32
C PRO A 165 0.44 -5.29 -1.98
N LEU A 166 0.65 -6.22 -1.06
CA LEU A 166 1.99 -6.78 -0.78
C LEU A 166 2.42 -7.78 -1.85
N VAL A 167 1.44 -8.36 -2.57
CA VAL A 167 1.65 -9.28 -3.69
C VAL A 167 0.72 -8.89 -4.82
N LEU A 168 1.27 -8.70 -6.01
CA LEU A 168 0.51 -8.42 -7.23
C LEU A 168 -0.14 -9.70 -7.77
N LYS A 169 -1.22 -9.55 -8.54
CA LYS A 169 -1.86 -10.67 -9.23
C LYS A 169 -0.94 -11.34 -10.25
N GLU A 170 -0.08 -10.55 -10.88
CA GLU A 170 0.88 -11.00 -11.88
C GLU A 170 2.31 -10.92 -11.34
N SER A 171 3.10 -11.95 -11.62
CA SER A 171 4.51 -11.97 -11.26
C SER A 171 5.33 -11.18 -12.29
N ILE A 172 5.34 -9.85 -12.11
CA ILE A 172 6.16 -8.94 -12.91
C ILE A 172 7.56 -8.93 -12.31
N SER A 173 8.59 -9.11 -13.12
CA SER A 173 9.99 -9.23 -12.66
C SER A 173 10.44 -7.98 -11.89
N HIS A 174 10.15 -6.80 -12.42
CA HIS A 174 10.38 -5.51 -11.76
C HIS A 174 9.30 -4.52 -12.17
N LEU A 175 8.70 -3.84 -11.19
CA LEU A 175 7.70 -2.79 -11.40
C LEU A 175 7.91 -1.67 -10.39
N GLU A 176 8.01 -0.44 -10.86
CA GLU A 176 7.90 0.78 -10.05
C GLU A 176 6.54 1.43 -10.31
N VAL A 177 5.76 1.65 -9.23
CA VAL A 177 4.48 2.36 -9.28
C VAL A 177 4.59 3.63 -8.46
N ARG A 178 4.19 4.75 -9.05
CA ARG A 178 4.15 6.05 -8.37
C ARG A 178 2.73 6.42 -8.02
N GLY A 179 2.55 6.96 -6.84
CA GLY A 179 1.24 7.33 -6.34
C GLY A 179 1.30 8.44 -5.29
N GLU A 180 0.14 8.73 -4.72
CA GLU A 180 -0.03 9.75 -3.71
C GLU A 180 -0.69 9.15 -2.48
N VAL A 181 -0.03 9.21 -1.33
CA VAL A 181 -0.62 8.87 -0.03
C VAL A 181 -1.36 10.09 0.47
N PHE A 182 -2.64 9.97 0.68
CA PHE A 182 -3.50 11.06 1.14
C PHE A 182 -4.35 10.64 2.33
N MET A 183 -4.88 11.62 3.05
CA MET A 183 -5.82 11.41 4.14
C MET A 183 -7.19 11.98 3.76
N SER A 184 -8.26 11.24 4.03
CA SER A 184 -9.61 11.75 3.80
C SER A 184 -9.93 12.89 4.76
N LYS A 185 -10.84 13.80 4.38
CA LYS A 185 -11.28 14.88 5.29
C LYS A 185 -11.88 14.34 6.57
N LYS A 186 -12.58 13.21 6.51
CA LYS A 186 -13.19 12.57 7.68
C LYS A 186 -12.13 12.06 8.65
N ASP A 187 -11.11 11.37 8.13
CA ASP A 187 -10.04 10.81 8.95
C ASP A 187 -9.13 11.92 9.51
N PHE A 188 -8.92 12.98 8.74
CA PHE A 188 -8.20 14.17 9.22
C PHE A 188 -8.89 14.84 10.44
N ILE A 189 -10.22 14.99 10.38
CA ILE A 189 -10.99 15.56 11.52
C ILE A 189 -10.83 14.64 12.73
N ARG A 190 -11.05 13.34 12.55
CA ARG A 190 -10.90 12.35 13.63
C ARG A 190 -9.49 12.34 14.24
N LEU A 191 -8.46 12.41 13.39
CA LEU A 191 -7.07 12.45 13.86
C LEU A 191 -6.83 13.70 14.71
N ASN A 192 -7.31 14.87 14.29
CA ASN A 192 -7.12 16.08 15.05
C ASN A 192 -7.93 16.08 16.37
N GLU A 193 -9.10 15.46 16.44
CA GLU A 193 -9.82 15.24 17.68
C GLU A 193 -8.99 14.39 18.66
N LEU A 194 -8.35 13.32 18.20
CA LEU A 194 -7.45 12.50 19.02
C LEU A 194 -6.19 13.26 19.46
N GLN A 195 -5.64 14.12 18.60
CA GLN A 195 -4.51 14.98 18.96
C GLN A 195 -4.88 15.98 20.05
N GLU A 196 -6.08 16.59 19.95
CA GLU A 196 -6.60 17.52 20.94
C GLU A 196 -6.83 16.84 22.31
N GLU A 197 -7.45 15.65 22.31
CA GLU A 197 -7.63 14.83 23.53
C GLU A 197 -6.29 14.45 24.19
N ALA A 198 -5.24 14.26 23.38
CA ALA A 198 -3.89 13.92 23.85
C ALA A 198 -3.04 15.17 24.17
N GLU A 199 -3.60 16.38 24.09
CA GLU A 199 -2.89 17.67 24.26
C GLU A 199 -1.66 17.82 23.33
N LEU A 200 -1.77 17.23 22.10
CA LEU A 200 -0.73 17.30 21.08
C LEU A 200 -1.05 18.37 20.03
N PRO A 201 -0.03 18.89 19.30
CA PRO A 201 -0.23 19.84 18.22
C PRO A 201 -1.12 19.31 17.11
N LEU A 202 -2.08 20.11 16.66
CA LEU A 202 -2.98 19.75 15.56
C LEU A 202 -2.29 19.83 14.21
N PHE A 203 -2.66 18.96 13.28
CA PHE A 203 -2.23 19.06 11.90
C PHE A 203 -2.96 20.20 11.17
N ALA A 204 -2.24 20.96 10.37
CA ALA A 204 -2.77 22.13 9.68
C ALA A 204 -3.71 21.76 8.52
N ASN A 205 -3.48 20.63 7.86
CA ASN A 205 -4.25 20.16 6.70
C ASN A 205 -4.08 18.63 6.49
N PRO A 206 -4.95 17.99 5.69
CA PRO A 206 -4.88 16.55 5.41
C PRO A 206 -3.55 16.08 4.81
N ARG A 207 -2.89 16.92 3.97
CA ARG A 207 -1.59 16.58 3.38
C ARG A 207 -0.51 16.47 4.46
N ASN A 208 -0.44 17.44 5.37
CA ASN A 208 0.52 17.42 6.47
C ASN A 208 0.24 16.27 7.43
N ALA A 209 -1.02 15.94 7.67
CA ALA A 209 -1.41 14.78 8.46
C ALA A 209 -0.96 13.47 7.81
N ALA A 210 -1.22 13.28 6.51
CA ALA A 210 -0.75 12.11 5.77
C ALA A 210 0.78 11.98 5.78
N ALA A 211 1.50 13.10 5.54
CA ALA A 211 2.96 13.13 5.56
C ALA A 211 3.51 12.82 6.96
N GLY A 212 2.93 13.40 8.01
CA GLY A 212 3.32 13.16 9.40
C GLY A 212 3.06 11.71 9.83
N SER A 213 1.92 11.13 9.45
CA SER A 213 1.60 9.73 9.73
C SER A 213 2.52 8.76 8.98
N LEU A 214 2.85 9.05 7.71
CA LEU A 214 3.72 8.17 6.93
C LEU A 214 5.20 8.25 7.37
N ARG A 215 5.62 9.33 8.02
CA ARG A 215 7.00 9.55 8.47
C ARG A 215 7.20 9.26 9.97
N GLN A 216 6.40 8.35 10.54
CA GLN A 216 6.60 7.84 11.89
C GLN A 216 7.73 6.81 11.90
N LEU A 217 8.64 6.91 12.87
CA LEU A 217 9.71 5.92 13.05
C LEU A 217 9.18 4.56 13.53
N ASP A 218 8.02 4.55 14.14
CA ASP A 218 7.28 3.34 14.54
C ASP A 218 6.06 3.16 13.61
N SER A 219 6.10 2.16 12.75
CA SER A 219 5.02 1.86 11.81
C SER A 219 3.68 1.49 12.49
N ARG A 220 3.69 1.13 13.78
CA ARG A 220 2.47 0.90 14.56
C ARG A 220 1.67 2.18 14.76
N ILE A 221 2.37 3.33 14.86
CA ILE A 221 1.72 4.65 14.92
C ILE A 221 1.09 5.00 13.56
N THR A 222 1.75 4.63 12.46
CA THR A 222 1.19 4.82 11.12
C THR A 222 -0.06 3.96 10.89
N ALA A 223 -0.14 2.80 11.53
CA ALA A 223 -1.24 1.84 11.37
C ALA A 223 -2.47 2.17 12.22
N SER A 224 -2.35 3.00 13.27
CA SER A 224 -3.44 3.40 14.18
C SER A 224 -4.29 4.52 13.59
#